data_bcb771f45506976ce6d69042ac79171d
#
_entry.id   bcb771f45506976ce6d69042ac79171d
#
_cell.length_a   1.000
_cell.length_b   1.000
_cell.length_c   1.000
_cell.angle_alpha   90.00
_cell.angle_beta   90.00
_cell.angle_gamma   90.00
#
_symmetry.space_group_name_H-M   'P 1'
#
loop_
_entity.id
_entity.type
_entity.pdbx_description
1 polymer ?
#
loop_
_entity_poly.entity_id
_entity_poly.type
_entity_poly.pdbx_seq_one_letter_code
_entity_poly.pdbx_strand_id
1 'polypeptide(L)'
;MVVAALCLMGSAAQAQQNLSWGQGPQVASPDVHADNSVTFNLIAPEAQKVQITGDFLPTQKIKVEGYGKVEAPGVVDLVKNDKGVWSFTSEPLKPELYTYNMMVDGVKIIDPLNVYNIRDINNLFSVLLIGGDARTDLYKVNKVAHGTVSKVWYESPTAGLTRRLTVYTPAGYEKSKKKYPVFYLLHGIGGDENAWSELGRAAQILDNLIAQGKAEPMILVMTNGNISQEACPGETSEGFKVPTMMLPKTMEGSFETAFPDVVKFIEKTYRVKKDKAHRAIAGLSMGGFHSLFISINNPDMFGYVGLFSAAVDQQQKGGAEGHPEVYADRDQKIDCLFSKNPKLFWIGIGKTDFLFKNNNDLRSYLDSKNHKYTYLETDGGHIWRNWRIYLTEFTPLLFK
;
A
#
# COMPACT_ATOMS: atom_id res chain seq x y z
N MET A 1 30.43 -56.14 -7.53
CA MET A 1 30.47 -54.74 -8.06
C MET A 1 29.06 -54.13 -8.28
N VAL A 2 28.02 -54.56 -7.59
CA VAL A 2 26.65 -54.06 -7.75
C VAL A 2 26.15 -53.30 -6.49
N VAL A 3 26.84 -53.41 -5.35
CA VAL A 3 26.39 -52.79 -4.08
C VAL A 3 26.84 -51.33 -3.92
N ALA A 4 27.84 -50.87 -4.67
CA ALA A 4 28.35 -49.51 -4.57
C ALA A 4 27.48 -48.46 -5.30
N ALA A 5 26.64 -48.86 -6.25
CA ALA A 5 25.81 -47.92 -7.05
C ALA A 5 24.50 -47.54 -6.35
N LEU A 6 23.98 -48.35 -5.38
CA LEU A 6 22.75 -48.03 -4.66
C LEU A 6 22.93 -47.04 -3.49
N CYS A 7 24.16 -46.90 -2.96
CA CYS A 7 24.42 -45.91 -1.90
C CYS A 7 24.60 -44.48 -2.37
N LEU A 8 24.88 -44.27 -3.68
CA LEU A 8 25.02 -42.90 -4.24
C LEU A 8 23.69 -42.24 -4.63
N MET A 9 22.62 -43.03 -4.79
CA MET A 9 21.30 -42.45 -5.09
C MET A 9 20.56 -41.98 -3.82
N GLY A 10 20.91 -42.47 -2.63
CA GLY A 10 20.30 -42.06 -1.39
C GLY A 10 20.74 -40.69 -0.85
N SER A 11 21.92 -40.21 -1.27
CA SER A 11 22.43 -38.91 -0.82
C SER A 11 22.02 -37.74 -1.70
N ALA A 12 21.54 -37.98 -2.91
CA ALA A 12 21.06 -36.90 -3.80
C ALA A 12 19.65 -36.40 -3.41
N ALA A 13 18.86 -37.22 -2.71
CA ALA A 13 17.49 -36.85 -2.30
C ALA A 13 17.42 -35.89 -1.11
N GLN A 14 18.52 -35.66 -0.38
CA GLN A 14 18.54 -34.77 0.78
C GLN A 14 18.97 -33.32 0.45
N ALA A 15 19.39 -33.05 -0.77
CA ALA A 15 19.92 -31.72 -1.15
C ALA A 15 18.88 -30.72 -1.63
N GLN A 16 17.60 -31.13 -1.79
CA GLN A 16 16.55 -30.24 -2.28
C GLN A 16 15.45 -30.08 -1.23
N GLN A 17 15.37 -28.88 -0.66
CA GLN A 17 14.27 -28.49 0.22
C GLN A 17 12.99 -28.27 -0.59
N ASN A 18 11.87 -28.79 -0.11
CA ASN A 18 10.50 -28.48 -0.57
C ASN A 18 10.14 -28.89 -2.01
N LEU A 19 10.73 -29.93 -2.56
CA LEU A 19 10.19 -30.55 -3.76
C LEU A 19 9.15 -31.60 -3.38
N SER A 20 7.88 -31.28 -3.56
CA SER A 20 6.80 -32.28 -3.48
C SER A 20 6.70 -32.99 -4.83
N TRP A 21 7.14 -34.25 -4.88
CA TRP A 21 6.99 -35.14 -6.04
C TRP A 21 5.63 -35.84 -6.06
N GLY A 22 4.70 -35.46 -5.17
CA GLY A 22 3.39 -36.07 -5.03
C GLY A 22 2.42 -35.61 -6.11
N GLN A 23 1.79 -36.57 -6.78
CA GLN A 23 0.61 -36.35 -7.63
C GLN A 23 -0.63 -36.27 -6.76
N GLY A 24 -0.82 -35.16 -6.06
CA GLY A 24 -2.09 -34.82 -5.44
C GLY A 24 -3.14 -34.42 -6.50
N PRO A 25 -4.41 -34.23 -6.11
CA PRO A 25 -5.43 -33.69 -6.99
C PRO A 25 -4.94 -32.37 -7.62
N GLN A 26 -4.97 -32.28 -8.95
CA GLN A 26 -4.61 -31.06 -9.67
C GLN A 26 -5.84 -30.15 -9.66
N VAL A 27 -5.87 -29.20 -8.75
CA VAL A 27 -6.93 -28.16 -8.67
C VAL A 27 -6.28 -26.78 -8.65
N ALA A 28 -6.91 -25.84 -9.37
CA ALA A 28 -6.52 -24.44 -9.36
C ALA A 28 -7.27 -23.70 -8.26
N SER A 29 -6.62 -22.75 -7.60
CA SER A 29 -7.24 -21.78 -6.70
C SER A 29 -6.43 -20.48 -6.69
N PRO A 30 -7.05 -19.33 -6.90
CA PRO A 30 -8.42 -19.14 -7.44
C PRO A 30 -8.49 -19.52 -8.92
N ASP A 31 -9.62 -20.11 -9.35
CA ASP A 31 -9.92 -20.40 -10.75
C ASP A 31 -10.96 -19.38 -11.26
N VAL A 32 -10.54 -18.47 -12.12
CA VAL A 32 -11.34 -17.36 -12.63
C VAL A 32 -12.04 -17.78 -13.93
N HIS A 33 -13.36 -17.78 -13.94
CA HIS A 33 -14.17 -18.13 -15.10
C HIS A 33 -14.39 -16.95 -16.06
N ALA A 34 -14.87 -17.26 -17.26
CA ALA A 34 -15.09 -16.29 -18.31
C ALA A 34 -16.12 -15.20 -17.97
N ASP A 35 -17.04 -15.49 -17.06
CA ASP A 35 -18.07 -14.57 -16.55
C ASP A 35 -17.61 -13.78 -15.31
N ASN A 36 -16.33 -13.91 -14.92
CA ASN A 36 -15.75 -13.37 -13.69
C ASN A 36 -16.27 -14.03 -12.38
N SER A 37 -17.02 -15.12 -12.43
CA SER A 37 -17.17 -15.95 -11.23
C SER A 37 -15.85 -16.63 -10.90
N VAL A 38 -15.61 -16.96 -9.63
CA VAL A 38 -14.34 -17.50 -9.17
C VAL A 38 -14.58 -18.71 -8.30
N THR A 39 -13.94 -19.83 -8.67
CA THR A 39 -13.92 -21.02 -7.83
C THR A 39 -12.65 -21.02 -6.97
N PHE A 40 -12.84 -21.08 -5.67
CA PHE A 40 -11.79 -21.25 -4.69
C PHE A 40 -11.76 -22.70 -4.22
N ASN A 41 -10.60 -23.33 -4.27
CA ASN A 41 -10.40 -24.72 -3.93
C ASN A 41 -9.36 -24.89 -2.83
N LEU A 42 -9.58 -25.82 -1.91
CA LEU A 42 -8.60 -26.20 -0.91
C LEU A 42 -8.56 -27.72 -0.75
N ILE A 43 -7.38 -28.32 -0.81
CA ILE A 43 -7.17 -29.74 -0.55
C ILE A 43 -6.94 -29.90 0.96
N ALA A 44 -7.95 -30.38 1.68
CA ALA A 44 -7.89 -30.58 3.13
C ALA A 44 -8.79 -31.78 3.53
N PRO A 45 -8.35 -33.02 3.21
CA PRO A 45 -9.21 -34.22 3.38
C PRO A 45 -9.60 -34.48 4.83
N GLU A 46 -8.75 -34.12 5.79
CA GLU A 46 -9.00 -34.36 7.23
C GLU A 46 -9.74 -33.20 7.93
N ALA A 47 -9.89 -32.05 7.25
CA ALA A 47 -10.59 -30.89 7.82
C ALA A 47 -12.06 -31.19 8.07
N GLN A 48 -12.57 -30.68 9.21
CA GLN A 48 -13.99 -30.78 9.57
C GLN A 48 -14.80 -29.61 9.01
N LYS A 49 -14.16 -28.43 8.85
CA LYS A 49 -14.78 -27.22 8.35
C LYS A 49 -13.76 -26.37 7.59
N VAL A 50 -14.13 -25.96 6.38
CA VAL A 50 -13.34 -24.99 5.61
C VAL A 50 -14.23 -23.83 5.21
N GLN A 51 -13.71 -22.62 5.39
CA GLN A 51 -14.40 -21.38 5.07
C GLN A 51 -13.49 -20.45 4.27
N ILE A 52 -14.07 -19.51 3.54
CA ILE A 52 -13.36 -18.40 2.91
C ILE A 52 -13.89 -17.09 3.45
N THR A 53 -12.99 -16.12 3.66
CA THR A 53 -13.30 -14.73 3.96
C THR A 53 -12.54 -13.83 2.99
N GLY A 54 -13.17 -12.78 2.50
CA GLY A 54 -12.55 -11.87 1.53
C GLY A 54 -13.40 -10.64 1.28
N ASP A 55 -12.77 -9.60 0.76
CA ASP A 55 -13.40 -8.31 0.50
C ASP A 55 -14.35 -8.30 -0.73
N PHE A 56 -14.45 -9.43 -1.43
CA PHE A 56 -15.48 -9.67 -2.44
C PHE A 56 -16.82 -10.18 -1.87
N LEU A 57 -16.84 -10.59 -0.60
CA LEU A 57 -18.06 -11.04 0.09
C LEU A 57 -18.79 -9.85 0.72
N PRO A 58 -20.12 -9.92 0.88
CA PRO A 58 -20.87 -8.90 1.61
C PRO A 58 -20.28 -8.67 3.02
N THR A 59 -20.18 -7.41 3.42
CA THR A 59 -19.65 -7.07 4.74
C THR A 59 -20.59 -7.53 5.87
N GLN A 60 -20.01 -7.89 6.99
CA GLN A 60 -20.71 -8.23 8.22
C GLN A 60 -20.24 -7.33 9.38
N LYS A 61 -21.10 -7.12 10.39
CA LYS A 61 -20.71 -6.39 11.61
C LYS A 61 -20.22 -7.38 12.64
N ILE A 62 -18.96 -7.28 13.02
CA ILE A 62 -18.37 -8.07 14.11
C ILE A 62 -18.10 -7.17 15.32
N LYS A 63 -18.16 -7.76 16.53
CA LYS A 63 -17.77 -7.05 17.76
C LYS A 63 -16.28 -7.28 18.01
N VAL A 64 -15.52 -6.20 18.07
CA VAL A 64 -14.09 -6.22 18.41
C VAL A 64 -13.92 -5.55 19.76
N GLU A 65 -13.23 -6.23 20.67
CA GLU A 65 -12.96 -5.72 22.03
C GLU A 65 -12.18 -4.39 21.93
N GLY A 66 -12.61 -3.38 22.67
CA GLY A 66 -12.02 -2.04 22.63
C GLY A 66 -12.51 -1.15 21.49
N TYR A 67 -13.09 -1.72 20.41
CA TYR A 67 -13.51 -0.96 19.21
C TYR A 67 -15.01 -1.03 18.93
N GLY A 68 -15.78 -1.85 19.66
CA GLY A 68 -17.21 -2.00 19.45
C GLY A 68 -17.57 -2.82 18.21
N LYS A 69 -18.60 -2.41 17.47
CA LYS A 69 -19.00 -3.07 16.22
C LYS A 69 -18.23 -2.46 15.05
N VAL A 70 -17.48 -3.29 14.36
CA VAL A 70 -16.74 -2.91 13.14
C VAL A 70 -17.25 -3.71 11.94
N GLU A 71 -17.12 -3.16 10.75
CA GLU A 71 -17.37 -3.88 9.50
C GLU A 71 -16.18 -4.79 9.17
N ALA A 72 -16.47 -6.02 8.83
CA ALA A 72 -15.49 -7.02 8.39
C ALA A 72 -16.00 -7.71 7.13
N PRO A 73 -15.12 -8.30 6.31
CA PRO A 73 -15.53 -9.16 5.20
C PRO A 73 -16.43 -10.29 5.67
N GLY A 74 -17.35 -10.70 4.82
CA GLY A 74 -18.19 -11.88 5.07
C GLY A 74 -17.37 -13.16 5.12
N VAL A 75 -18.04 -14.24 5.56
CA VAL A 75 -17.48 -15.59 5.64
C VAL A 75 -18.47 -16.56 5.00
N VAL A 76 -17.96 -17.48 4.17
CA VAL A 76 -18.77 -18.50 3.51
C VAL A 76 -18.12 -19.87 3.70
N ASP A 77 -18.94 -20.90 3.97
CA ASP A 77 -18.49 -22.29 4.07
C ASP A 77 -18.20 -22.87 2.69
N LEU A 78 -17.14 -23.63 2.54
CA LEU A 78 -16.83 -24.44 1.37
C LEU A 78 -17.50 -25.82 1.50
N VAL A 79 -17.76 -26.45 0.36
CA VAL A 79 -18.35 -27.79 0.28
C VAL A 79 -17.27 -28.80 -0.08
N LYS A 80 -17.16 -29.88 0.72
CA LYS A 80 -16.19 -30.97 0.53
C LYS A 80 -16.72 -32.01 -0.45
N ASN A 81 -15.90 -32.41 -1.41
CA ASN A 81 -16.20 -33.54 -2.30
C ASN A 81 -15.55 -34.85 -1.81
N ASP A 82 -15.85 -35.96 -2.48
CA ASP A 82 -15.37 -37.30 -2.11
C ASP A 82 -13.84 -37.47 -2.19
N LYS A 83 -13.14 -36.53 -2.86
CA LYS A 83 -11.66 -36.52 -2.98
C LYS A 83 -10.98 -35.66 -1.92
N GLY A 84 -11.74 -35.13 -0.96
CA GLY A 84 -11.21 -34.25 0.09
C GLY A 84 -10.89 -32.83 -0.37
N VAL A 85 -11.40 -32.42 -1.52
CA VAL A 85 -11.30 -31.05 -2.02
C VAL A 85 -12.53 -30.25 -1.55
N TRP A 86 -12.29 -29.14 -0.92
CA TRP A 86 -13.27 -28.16 -0.52
C TRP A 86 -13.37 -27.05 -1.56
N SER A 87 -14.58 -26.69 -1.97
CA SER A 87 -14.82 -25.72 -3.04
C SER A 87 -15.92 -24.73 -2.70
N PHE A 88 -15.75 -23.49 -3.16
CA PHE A 88 -16.78 -22.46 -3.19
C PHE A 88 -16.64 -21.68 -4.50
N THR A 89 -17.75 -21.44 -5.20
CA THR A 89 -17.79 -20.59 -6.39
C THR A 89 -18.59 -19.33 -6.08
N SER A 90 -18.00 -18.18 -6.33
CA SER A 90 -18.65 -16.89 -6.15
C SER A 90 -19.65 -16.60 -7.27
N GLU A 91 -20.59 -15.68 -7.03
CA GLU A 91 -21.23 -14.94 -8.11
C GLU A 91 -20.20 -14.19 -8.93
N PRO A 92 -20.52 -13.75 -10.18
CA PRO A 92 -19.62 -12.93 -10.98
C PRO A 92 -19.14 -11.69 -10.23
N LEU A 93 -17.82 -11.55 -10.08
CA LEU A 93 -17.20 -10.45 -9.36
C LEU A 93 -17.01 -9.22 -10.23
N LYS A 94 -17.17 -8.04 -9.66
CA LYS A 94 -16.85 -6.77 -10.32
C LYS A 94 -15.33 -6.65 -10.53
N PRO A 95 -14.89 -5.90 -11.57
CA PRO A 95 -13.46 -5.62 -11.73
C PRO A 95 -12.87 -4.92 -10.51
N GLU A 96 -11.92 -5.57 -9.84
CA GLU A 96 -11.17 -5.04 -8.69
C GLU A 96 -9.99 -5.99 -8.33
N LEU A 97 -9.07 -5.48 -7.51
CA LEU A 97 -8.07 -6.30 -6.82
C LEU A 97 -8.60 -6.63 -5.41
N TYR A 98 -8.89 -7.90 -5.22
CA TYR A 98 -9.44 -8.47 -3.99
C TYR A 98 -8.40 -9.15 -3.13
N THR A 99 -8.65 -9.17 -1.82
CA THR A 99 -7.87 -9.91 -0.84
C THR A 99 -8.74 -10.94 -0.13
N TYR A 100 -8.19 -12.11 0.17
CA TYR A 100 -8.91 -13.18 0.85
C TYR A 100 -8.00 -14.08 1.69
N ASN A 101 -8.63 -14.82 2.59
CA ASN A 101 -8.00 -15.92 3.34
C ASN A 101 -8.92 -17.12 3.37
N MET A 102 -8.33 -18.30 3.53
CA MET A 102 -9.02 -19.52 3.94
C MET A 102 -9.06 -19.65 5.46
N MET A 103 -10.03 -20.36 5.98
CA MET A 103 -10.09 -20.77 7.38
C MET A 103 -10.33 -22.26 7.46
N VAL A 104 -9.41 -23.01 8.09
CA VAL A 104 -9.48 -24.46 8.26
C VAL A 104 -9.63 -24.75 9.74
N ASP A 105 -10.76 -25.34 10.14
CA ASP A 105 -11.08 -25.64 11.53
C ASP A 105 -10.85 -24.47 12.51
N GLY A 106 -11.17 -23.25 12.03
CA GLY A 106 -11.02 -21.99 12.77
C GLY A 106 -9.66 -21.32 12.65
N VAL A 107 -8.66 -21.94 12.01
CA VAL A 107 -7.34 -21.33 11.78
C VAL A 107 -7.34 -20.58 10.44
N LYS A 108 -7.02 -19.28 10.48
CA LYS A 108 -6.88 -18.45 9.29
C LYS A 108 -5.55 -18.73 8.60
N ILE A 109 -5.58 -19.02 7.30
CA ILE A 109 -4.41 -19.28 6.46
C ILE A 109 -4.52 -18.52 5.14
N ILE A 110 -3.39 -18.30 4.46
CA ILE A 110 -3.39 -17.94 3.04
C ILE A 110 -3.85 -19.16 2.22
N ASP A 111 -4.29 -18.94 1.00
CA ASP A 111 -4.59 -20.02 0.05
C ASP A 111 -3.28 -20.69 -0.39
N PRO A 112 -3.04 -21.98 -0.05
CA PRO A 112 -1.79 -22.67 -0.39
C PRO A 112 -1.59 -22.87 -1.90
N LEU A 113 -2.65 -22.75 -2.69
CA LEU A 113 -2.62 -22.91 -4.15
C LEU A 113 -2.42 -21.57 -4.87
N ASN A 114 -2.47 -20.45 -4.15
CA ASN A 114 -2.24 -19.12 -4.69
C ASN A 114 -0.87 -18.59 -4.23
N VAL A 115 0.06 -18.46 -5.15
CA VAL A 115 1.39 -17.91 -4.87
C VAL A 115 1.43 -16.38 -4.77
N TYR A 116 0.33 -15.69 -5.16
CA TYR A 116 0.25 -14.25 -5.08
C TYR A 116 -0.31 -13.82 -3.72
N ASN A 117 0.60 -13.51 -2.80
CA ASN A 117 0.29 -13.13 -1.44
C ASN A 117 0.89 -11.76 -1.11
N ILE A 118 0.21 -10.99 -0.28
CA ILE A 118 0.66 -9.68 0.21
C ILE A 118 0.47 -9.59 1.71
N ARG A 119 1.27 -8.73 2.34
CA ARG A 119 1.15 -8.41 3.76
C ARG A 119 0.47 -7.04 3.93
N ASP A 120 -0.50 -6.99 4.84
CA ASP A 120 -1.03 -5.74 5.39
C ASP A 120 -0.92 -5.78 6.92
N ILE A 121 -0.14 -4.89 7.50
CA ILE A 121 0.26 -4.87 8.92
C ILE A 121 0.89 -6.21 9.31
N ASN A 122 0.22 -7.01 10.11
CA ASN A 122 0.64 -8.34 10.59
C ASN A 122 -0.14 -9.50 9.95
N ASN A 123 -0.96 -9.22 8.94
CA ASN A 123 -1.75 -10.23 8.25
C ASN A 123 -1.19 -10.50 6.86
N LEU A 124 -1.21 -11.77 6.45
CA LEU A 124 -0.99 -12.18 5.07
C LEU A 124 -2.33 -12.45 4.41
N PHE A 125 -2.45 -12.02 3.17
CA PHE A 125 -3.62 -12.23 2.33
C PHE A 125 -3.22 -12.84 1.00
N SER A 126 -4.03 -13.75 0.48
CA SER A 126 -3.99 -14.13 -0.92
C SER A 126 -4.71 -13.10 -1.77
N VAL A 127 -4.25 -12.89 -2.99
CA VAL A 127 -4.70 -11.81 -3.87
C VAL A 127 -5.34 -12.36 -5.13
N LEU A 128 -6.41 -11.70 -5.55
CA LEU A 128 -7.14 -11.97 -6.78
C LEU A 128 -7.36 -10.66 -7.54
N LEU A 129 -6.98 -10.60 -8.80
CA LEU A 129 -7.26 -9.47 -9.67
C LEU A 129 -8.30 -9.86 -10.72
N ILE A 130 -9.50 -9.29 -10.62
CA ILE A 130 -10.55 -9.37 -11.63
C ILE A 130 -10.44 -8.14 -12.54
N GLY A 131 -10.16 -8.38 -13.81
CA GLY A 131 -10.09 -7.32 -14.82
C GLY A 131 -11.45 -7.03 -15.45
N GLY A 132 -11.48 -6.10 -16.41
CA GLY A 132 -12.65 -5.84 -17.24
C GLY A 132 -13.09 -4.39 -17.27
N ASP A 133 -12.40 -3.48 -16.59
CA ASP A 133 -12.60 -2.05 -16.73
C ASP A 133 -11.27 -1.29 -16.88
N ALA A 134 -11.36 -0.04 -17.32
CA ALA A 134 -10.19 0.81 -17.57
C ALA A 134 -9.35 1.07 -16.32
N ARG A 135 -9.95 1.00 -15.13
CA ARG A 135 -9.25 1.23 -13.86
C ARG A 135 -8.44 0.01 -13.46
N THR A 136 -9.04 -1.17 -13.47
CA THR A 136 -8.32 -2.41 -13.13
C THR A 136 -7.28 -2.79 -14.16
N ASP A 137 -7.42 -2.33 -15.40
CA ASP A 137 -6.35 -2.44 -16.40
C ASP A 137 -5.09 -1.68 -16.00
N LEU A 138 -5.19 -0.62 -15.19
CA LEU A 138 -4.02 0.05 -14.63
C LEU A 138 -3.31 -0.78 -13.55
N TYR A 139 -3.99 -1.71 -12.90
CA TYR A 139 -3.40 -2.56 -11.86
C TYR A 139 -2.63 -3.77 -12.41
N LYS A 140 -2.85 -4.10 -13.68
CA LYS A 140 -2.19 -5.23 -14.37
C LYS A 140 -0.76 -4.91 -14.79
N VAL A 141 0.04 -5.93 -14.96
CA VAL A 141 1.27 -5.87 -15.73
C VAL A 141 0.89 -5.98 -17.21
N ASN A 142 0.83 -4.86 -17.90
CA ASN A 142 0.50 -4.79 -19.32
C ASN A 142 1.76 -4.85 -20.19
N LYS A 143 1.61 -5.07 -21.51
CA LYS A 143 2.74 -5.06 -22.47
C LYS A 143 3.15 -3.62 -22.80
N VAL A 144 3.72 -2.92 -21.82
CA VAL A 144 4.23 -1.56 -21.93
C VAL A 144 5.69 -1.51 -21.47
N ALA A 145 6.35 -0.37 -21.66
CA ALA A 145 7.67 -0.18 -21.06
C ALA A 145 7.55 -0.04 -19.54
N HIS A 146 8.34 -0.83 -18.81
CA HIS A 146 8.30 -0.88 -17.33
C HIS A 146 9.43 -0.07 -16.72
N GLY A 147 9.11 0.62 -15.62
CA GLY A 147 10.09 1.23 -14.74
C GLY A 147 10.82 0.22 -13.86
N THR A 148 11.80 0.70 -13.14
CA THR A 148 12.58 -0.09 -12.18
C THR A 148 12.15 0.23 -10.77
N VAL A 149 11.87 -0.79 -9.96
CA VAL A 149 11.62 -0.66 -8.51
C VAL A 149 12.85 -1.11 -7.76
N SER A 150 13.40 -0.23 -6.92
CA SER A 150 14.61 -0.48 -6.13
C SER A 150 14.36 -0.21 -4.65
N LYS A 151 14.91 -1.03 -3.77
CA LYS A 151 14.99 -0.79 -2.32
C LYS A 151 16.36 -0.19 -2.03
N VAL A 152 16.39 1.04 -1.52
CA VAL A 152 17.63 1.78 -1.32
C VAL A 152 17.76 2.28 0.11
N TRP A 153 18.96 2.16 0.66
CA TRP A 153 19.28 2.63 2.00
C TRP A 153 19.80 4.07 1.96
N TYR A 154 19.48 4.84 2.96
CA TYR A 154 19.93 6.22 3.12
C TYR A 154 20.18 6.55 4.58
N GLU A 155 21.15 7.42 4.80
CA GLU A 155 21.39 8.00 6.11
C GLU A 155 20.36 9.09 6.41
N SER A 156 19.72 9.00 7.57
CA SER A 156 18.85 10.04 8.12
C SER A 156 19.49 10.62 9.38
N PRO A 157 20.30 11.67 9.26
CA PRO A 157 20.96 12.29 10.42
C PRO A 157 19.96 12.77 11.47
N THR A 158 18.80 13.27 11.02
CA THR A 158 17.75 13.76 11.92
C THR A 158 17.10 12.62 12.73
N ALA A 159 16.94 11.44 12.13
CA ALA A 159 16.42 10.26 12.83
C ALA A 159 17.53 9.50 13.60
N GLY A 160 18.80 9.76 13.29
CA GLY A 160 19.95 9.03 13.85
C GLY A 160 20.04 7.58 13.38
N LEU A 161 19.46 7.24 12.20
CA LEU A 161 19.35 5.89 11.66
C LEU A 161 19.69 5.84 10.18
N THR A 162 20.24 4.71 9.74
CA THR A 162 20.22 4.31 8.33
C THR A 162 18.86 3.71 8.02
N ARG A 163 18.14 4.27 7.05
CA ARG A 163 16.76 3.91 6.74
C ARG A 163 16.58 3.52 5.29
N ARG A 164 15.51 2.81 4.97
CA ARG A 164 15.24 2.31 3.63
C ARG A 164 14.04 3.01 2.98
N LEU A 165 14.13 3.14 1.66
CA LEU A 165 13.08 3.61 0.76
C LEU A 165 12.82 2.58 -0.33
N THR A 166 11.61 2.57 -0.86
CA THR A 166 11.33 1.95 -2.16
C THR A 166 11.21 3.06 -3.21
N VAL A 167 12.01 2.97 -4.26
CA VAL A 167 12.05 3.98 -5.32
C VAL A 167 11.72 3.35 -6.66
N TYR A 168 10.74 3.93 -7.36
CA TYR A 168 10.46 3.63 -8.75
C TYR A 168 11.11 4.69 -9.64
N THR A 169 11.83 4.26 -10.66
CA THR A 169 12.32 5.12 -11.74
C THR A 169 11.61 4.75 -13.06
N PRO A 170 11.19 5.73 -13.89
CA PRO A 170 10.41 5.43 -15.09
C PRO A 170 11.22 4.68 -16.14
N ALA A 171 10.55 3.97 -17.03
CA ALA A 171 11.17 3.22 -18.10
C ALA A 171 12.19 4.04 -18.89
N GLY A 172 13.38 3.47 -19.09
CA GLY A 172 14.48 4.12 -19.80
C GLY A 172 15.27 5.12 -18.96
N TYR A 173 15.00 5.24 -17.66
CA TYR A 173 15.71 6.15 -16.75
C TYR A 173 17.24 5.93 -16.83
N GLU A 174 17.73 4.70 -16.76
CA GLU A 174 19.17 4.37 -16.73
C GLU A 174 19.91 4.87 -17.96
N LYS A 175 19.25 4.85 -19.12
CA LYS A 175 19.80 5.29 -20.42
C LYS A 175 19.60 6.78 -20.70
N SER A 176 18.81 7.47 -19.87
CA SER A 176 18.46 8.88 -20.05
C SER A 176 19.35 9.79 -19.23
N LYS A 177 19.69 10.97 -19.78
CA LYS A 177 20.31 12.07 -19.02
C LYS A 177 19.27 13.11 -18.52
N LYS A 178 17.99 12.89 -18.77
CA LYS A 178 16.91 13.79 -18.36
C LYS A 178 16.79 13.83 -16.82
N LYS A 179 16.33 14.98 -16.32
CA LYS A 179 15.91 15.13 -14.94
C LYS A 179 14.40 14.95 -14.86
N TYR A 180 13.94 14.26 -13.83
CA TYR A 180 12.54 13.90 -13.65
C TYR A 180 11.93 14.63 -12.45
N PRO A 181 10.63 14.93 -12.46
CA PRO A 181 9.93 15.34 -11.26
C PRO A 181 9.84 14.19 -10.27
N VAL A 182 9.57 14.50 -8.99
CA VAL A 182 9.51 13.51 -7.92
C VAL A 182 8.17 13.54 -7.22
N PHE A 183 7.58 12.37 -7.07
CA PHE A 183 6.38 12.14 -6.28
C PHE A 183 6.73 11.30 -5.03
N TYR A 184 6.54 11.88 -3.85
CA TYR A 184 6.69 11.21 -2.56
C TYR A 184 5.32 10.66 -2.13
N LEU A 185 5.21 9.34 -1.93
CA LEU A 185 3.96 8.64 -1.65
C LEU A 185 4.07 7.87 -0.33
N LEU A 186 3.24 8.26 0.65
CA LEU A 186 3.35 7.88 2.04
C LEU A 186 2.26 6.87 2.42
N HIS A 187 2.65 5.80 3.14
CA HIS A 187 1.75 4.74 3.60
C HIS A 187 0.97 5.14 4.86
N GLY A 188 -0.05 4.35 5.22
CA GLY A 188 -0.84 4.49 6.43
C GLY A 188 -0.24 3.76 7.63
N ILE A 189 -0.93 3.87 8.78
CA ILE A 189 -0.57 3.15 10.02
C ILE A 189 -0.35 1.66 9.75
N GLY A 190 0.68 1.07 10.35
CA GLY A 190 1.04 -0.34 10.21
C GLY A 190 1.68 -0.74 8.88
N GLY A 191 1.74 0.19 7.91
CA GLY A 191 2.46 -0.01 6.65
C GLY A 191 3.95 0.29 6.77
N ASP A 192 4.64 0.22 5.64
CA ASP A 192 6.05 0.55 5.47
C ASP A 192 6.35 0.92 4.00
N GLU A 193 7.62 1.01 3.63
CA GLU A 193 8.07 1.40 2.28
C GLU A 193 7.64 0.44 1.15
N ASN A 194 7.06 -0.73 1.48
CA ASN A 194 6.55 -1.68 0.50
C ASN A 194 5.04 -1.55 0.24
N ALA A 195 4.29 -0.93 1.16
CA ALA A 195 2.83 -0.93 1.13
C ALA A 195 2.24 -0.44 -0.21
N TRP A 196 2.74 0.66 -0.74
CA TRP A 196 2.26 1.18 -2.01
C TRP A 196 2.69 0.38 -3.24
N SER A 197 3.87 -0.24 -3.21
CA SER A 197 4.31 -1.11 -4.32
C SER A 197 3.54 -2.43 -4.37
N GLU A 198 3.13 -2.96 -3.23
CA GLU A 198 2.45 -4.25 -3.10
C GLU A 198 0.92 -4.09 -3.09
N LEU A 199 0.37 -3.52 -2.02
CA LEU A 199 -1.08 -3.30 -1.85
C LEU A 199 -1.63 -2.25 -2.82
N GLY A 200 -0.86 -1.20 -3.07
CA GLY A 200 -1.24 -0.06 -3.90
C GLY A 200 -1.03 -0.27 -5.40
N ARG A 201 -0.24 -1.26 -5.82
CA ARG A 201 0.12 -1.48 -7.24
C ARG A 201 0.73 -0.26 -7.91
N ALA A 202 1.43 0.59 -7.15
CA ALA A 202 1.85 1.93 -7.59
C ALA A 202 2.76 1.91 -8.84
N ALA A 203 3.67 0.93 -8.95
CA ALA A 203 4.54 0.80 -10.12
C ALA A 203 3.74 0.46 -11.39
N GLN A 204 2.80 -0.48 -11.31
CA GLN A 204 1.93 -0.88 -12.42
C GLN A 204 1.04 0.28 -12.87
N ILE A 205 0.42 0.98 -11.91
CA ILE A 205 -0.40 2.16 -12.19
C ILE A 205 0.43 3.22 -12.93
N LEU A 206 1.65 3.48 -12.46
CA LEU A 206 2.53 4.48 -13.08
C LEU A 206 2.95 4.08 -14.50
N ASP A 207 3.42 2.84 -14.69
CA ASP A 207 3.81 2.32 -16.01
C ASP A 207 2.67 2.48 -17.02
N ASN A 208 1.45 2.09 -16.61
CA ASN A 208 0.28 2.13 -17.48
C ASN A 208 -0.19 3.57 -17.78
N LEU A 209 -0.20 4.44 -16.79
CA LEU A 209 -0.56 5.85 -16.98
C LEU A 209 0.45 6.59 -17.87
N ILE A 210 1.74 6.32 -17.69
CA ILE A 210 2.81 6.90 -18.53
C ILE A 210 2.68 6.37 -19.96
N ALA A 211 2.46 5.08 -20.16
CA ALA A 211 2.28 4.49 -21.49
C ALA A 211 1.04 5.02 -22.22
N GLN A 212 -0.02 5.36 -21.47
CA GLN A 212 -1.22 5.99 -22.01
C GLN A 212 -1.07 7.51 -22.26
N GLY A 213 0.08 8.11 -21.93
CA GLY A 213 0.29 9.57 -22.01
C GLY A 213 -0.54 10.37 -21.00
N LYS A 214 -1.09 9.72 -19.98
CA LYS A 214 -1.92 10.36 -18.94
C LYS A 214 -1.10 10.92 -17.79
N ALA A 215 0.08 10.36 -17.51
CA ALA A 215 1.02 10.84 -16.50
C ALA A 215 2.37 11.18 -17.11
N GLU A 216 3.01 12.21 -16.58
CA GLU A 216 4.41 12.53 -16.89
C GLU A 216 5.33 11.44 -16.32
N PRO A 217 6.40 11.05 -17.03
CA PRO A 217 7.43 10.19 -16.46
C PRO A 217 8.04 10.87 -15.22
N MET A 218 7.97 10.18 -14.07
CA MET A 218 8.41 10.71 -12.79
C MET A 218 9.14 9.64 -11.96
N ILE A 219 9.92 10.07 -10.98
CA ILE A 219 10.43 9.21 -9.92
C ILE A 219 9.37 9.16 -8.82
N LEU A 220 9.01 7.95 -8.37
CA LEU A 220 8.13 7.74 -7.23
C LEU A 220 8.95 7.25 -6.03
N VAL A 221 8.82 7.92 -4.90
CA VAL A 221 9.53 7.61 -3.66
C VAL A 221 8.52 7.18 -2.61
N MET A 222 8.58 5.93 -2.21
CA MET A 222 7.73 5.34 -1.17
C MET A 222 8.57 5.20 0.10
N THR A 223 8.22 5.98 1.12
CA THR A 223 8.99 6.07 2.36
C THR A 223 8.46 5.12 3.43
N ASN A 224 9.28 4.81 4.43
CA ASN A 224 8.79 4.26 5.68
C ASN A 224 8.48 5.42 6.65
N GLY A 225 7.20 5.64 6.98
CA GLY A 225 6.74 6.68 7.90
C GLY A 225 6.99 6.35 9.38
N ASN A 226 7.41 5.12 9.68
CA ASN A 226 7.73 4.70 11.05
C ASN A 226 9.17 5.11 11.38
N ILE A 227 9.33 6.30 11.95
CA ILE A 227 10.64 6.95 12.13
C ILE A 227 11.64 6.15 12.97
N SER A 228 11.16 5.29 13.85
CA SER A 228 11.98 4.40 14.70
C SER A 228 12.44 3.11 14.01
N GLN A 229 12.04 2.87 12.75
CA GLN A 229 12.44 1.71 11.98
C GLN A 229 13.46 2.03 10.89
N GLU A 230 14.40 1.11 10.67
CA GLU A 230 15.33 1.13 9.54
C GLU A 230 14.64 0.77 8.23
N ALA A 231 13.84 -0.30 8.25
CA ALA A 231 13.15 -0.88 7.09
C ALA A 231 11.88 -1.61 7.52
N CYS A 232 11.17 -2.22 6.57
CA CYS A 232 10.00 -3.05 6.84
C CYS A 232 10.35 -4.22 7.77
N PRO A 233 9.34 -4.77 8.48
CA PRO A 233 9.54 -5.91 9.37
C PRO A 233 10.26 -7.08 8.69
N GLY A 234 11.22 -7.67 9.41
CA GLY A 234 12.05 -8.78 8.92
C GLY A 234 13.30 -8.35 8.14
N GLU A 235 13.46 -7.06 7.81
CA GLU A 235 14.60 -6.54 7.05
C GLU A 235 15.33 -5.40 7.78
N THR A 236 15.26 -5.39 9.11
CA THR A 236 15.99 -4.48 9.98
C THR A 236 17.16 -5.19 10.68
N SER A 237 18.13 -4.43 11.20
CA SER A 237 19.24 -4.96 11.99
C SER A 237 18.78 -5.64 13.30
N GLU A 238 17.58 -5.33 13.77
CA GLU A 238 16.98 -5.94 14.96
C GLU A 238 16.33 -7.31 14.73
N GLY A 239 16.38 -7.82 13.49
CA GLY A 239 15.88 -9.15 13.12
C GLY A 239 14.37 -9.21 12.85
N PHE A 240 13.79 -10.41 13.08
CA PHE A 240 12.40 -10.71 12.73
C PHE A 240 11.44 -10.32 13.86
N LYS A 241 11.02 -9.06 13.90
CA LYS A 241 9.99 -8.59 14.83
C LYS A 241 8.61 -8.67 14.18
N VAL A 242 7.61 -9.01 14.98
CA VAL A 242 6.21 -9.02 14.54
C VAL A 242 5.79 -7.58 14.20
N PRO A 243 5.20 -7.33 13.03
CA PRO A 243 4.67 -6.02 12.68
C PRO A 243 3.59 -5.56 13.66
N THR A 244 3.61 -4.29 14.03
CA THR A 244 2.60 -3.68 14.89
C THR A 244 1.90 -2.52 14.18
N MET A 245 0.68 -2.23 14.59
CA MET A 245 -0.10 -1.16 14.00
C MET A 245 0.50 0.22 14.29
N MET A 246 1.00 0.45 15.50
CA MET A 246 1.58 1.72 15.92
C MET A 246 2.97 1.52 16.51
N LEU A 247 3.92 2.26 16.01
CA LEU A 247 5.29 2.29 16.50
C LEU A 247 5.58 3.61 17.24
N PRO A 248 6.59 3.64 18.13
CA PRO A 248 6.99 4.86 18.81
C PRO A 248 7.34 5.99 17.84
N LYS A 249 7.05 7.22 18.23
CA LYS A 249 7.40 8.47 17.52
C LYS A 249 6.76 8.63 16.13
N THR A 250 5.76 7.78 15.78
CA THR A 250 5.19 7.73 14.43
C THR A 250 4.35 8.97 14.08
N MET A 251 3.61 9.55 15.04
CA MET A 251 2.77 10.74 14.84
C MET A 251 3.05 11.80 15.91
N GLU A 252 4.32 12.04 16.19
CA GLU A 252 4.80 12.98 17.20
C GLU A 252 5.69 14.09 16.60
N GLY A 253 5.66 14.26 15.26
CA GLY A 253 6.43 15.28 14.55
C GLY A 253 7.84 14.85 14.12
N SER A 254 8.33 13.73 14.62
CA SER A 254 9.71 13.26 14.34
C SER A 254 9.91 12.88 12.88
N PHE A 255 8.93 12.24 12.24
CA PHE A 255 9.03 11.88 10.83
C PHE A 255 8.97 13.12 9.93
N GLU A 256 8.09 14.06 10.23
CA GLU A 256 7.94 15.31 9.50
C GLU A 256 9.23 16.13 9.57
N THR A 257 9.86 16.20 10.75
CA THR A 257 11.13 16.90 10.96
C THR A 257 12.28 16.24 10.20
N ALA A 258 12.30 14.90 10.09
CA ALA A 258 13.32 14.14 9.37
C ALA A 258 13.09 14.06 7.85
N PHE A 259 11.92 14.45 7.34
CA PHE A 259 11.59 14.30 5.92
C PHE A 259 12.54 15.04 4.95
N PRO A 260 13.10 16.20 5.29
CA PRO A 260 14.13 16.85 4.47
C PRO A 260 15.37 15.98 4.19
N ASP A 261 15.70 15.00 5.05
CA ASP A 261 16.79 14.05 4.79
C ASP A 261 16.48 13.15 3.60
N VAL A 262 15.21 12.72 3.47
CA VAL A 262 14.74 11.97 2.31
C VAL A 262 14.88 12.79 1.03
N VAL A 263 14.43 14.05 1.05
CA VAL A 263 14.52 14.93 -0.12
C VAL A 263 15.97 15.15 -0.54
N LYS A 264 16.86 15.45 0.41
CA LYS A 264 18.30 15.62 0.15
C LYS A 264 18.93 14.37 -0.44
N PHE A 265 18.60 13.19 0.10
CA PHE A 265 19.11 11.91 -0.42
C PHE A 265 18.67 11.68 -1.87
N ILE A 266 17.39 11.86 -2.16
CA ILE A 266 16.83 11.69 -3.52
C ILE A 266 17.48 12.68 -4.50
N GLU A 267 17.65 13.93 -4.11
CA GLU A 267 18.29 14.96 -4.94
C GLU A 267 19.79 14.75 -5.18
N LYS A 268 20.45 14.06 -4.28
CA LYS A 268 21.86 13.69 -4.42
C LYS A 268 22.04 12.44 -5.29
N THR A 269 21.12 11.49 -5.19
CA THR A 269 21.28 10.15 -5.75
C THR A 269 20.66 10.03 -7.15
N TYR A 270 19.55 10.73 -7.41
CA TYR A 270 18.79 10.59 -8.64
C TYR A 270 18.81 11.88 -9.48
N ARG A 271 18.58 11.72 -10.80
CA ARG A 271 18.45 12.85 -11.73
C ARG A 271 17.07 13.48 -11.61
N VAL A 272 16.95 14.45 -10.71
CA VAL A 272 15.69 15.11 -10.37
C VAL A 272 15.67 16.59 -10.71
N LYS A 273 14.48 17.11 -10.98
CA LYS A 273 14.19 18.55 -10.97
C LYS A 273 13.97 18.96 -9.52
N LYS A 274 14.68 20.01 -9.04
CA LYS A 274 14.79 20.33 -7.62
C LYS A 274 13.85 21.44 -7.13
N ASP A 275 13.04 21.98 -7.99
CA ASP A 275 12.14 23.09 -7.66
C ASP A 275 10.77 22.59 -7.17
N LYS A 276 10.04 23.47 -6.49
CA LYS A 276 8.70 23.24 -5.94
C LYS A 276 7.72 22.70 -6.99
N ALA A 277 7.78 23.25 -8.22
CA ALA A 277 6.86 22.88 -9.30
C ALA A 277 7.02 21.42 -9.77
N HIS A 278 8.10 20.76 -9.39
CA HIS A 278 8.41 19.38 -9.77
C HIS A 278 8.51 18.44 -8.57
N ARG A 279 7.93 18.81 -7.42
CA ARG A 279 7.76 17.92 -6.27
C ARG A 279 6.30 17.80 -5.88
N ALA A 280 5.86 16.56 -5.72
CA ALA A 280 4.56 16.18 -5.19
C ALA A 280 4.72 15.35 -3.92
N ILE A 281 3.79 15.49 -2.99
CA ILE A 281 3.65 14.64 -1.82
C ILE A 281 2.20 14.23 -1.68
N ALA A 282 1.95 12.95 -1.42
CA ALA A 282 0.63 12.45 -1.05
C ALA A 282 0.75 11.22 -0.16
N GLY A 283 -0.31 10.87 0.52
CA GLY A 283 -0.34 9.66 1.31
C GLY A 283 -1.72 9.31 1.81
N LEU A 284 -1.85 8.06 2.25
CA LEU A 284 -3.10 7.52 2.79
C LEU A 284 -3.10 7.58 4.33
N SER A 285 -4.26 7.89 4.93
CA SER A 285 -4.47 7.80 6.39
C SER A 285 -3.40 8.57 7.17
N MET A 286 -2.54 7.90 7.93
CA MET A 286 -1.35 8.46 8.57
C MET A 286 -0.41 9.13 7.55
N GLY A 287 -0.20 8.53 6.38
CA GLY A 287 0.61 9.15 5.31
C GLY A 287 -0.02 10.43 4.78
N GLY A 288 -1.34 10.54 4.78
CA GLY A 288 -2.06 11.79 4.49
C GLY A 288 -1.84 12.83 5.58
N PHE A 289 -1.84 12.42 6.85
CA PHE A 289 -1.47 13.27 7.99
C PHE A 289 -0.04 13.79 7.83
N HIS A 290 0.93 12.92 7.60
CA HIS A 290 2.31 13.33 7.35
C HIS A 290 2.43 14.25 6.13
N SER A 291 1.71 13.97 5.03
CA SER A 291 1.74 14.80 3.83
C SER A 291 1.25 16.22 4.10
N LEU A 292 0.18 16.37 4.90
CA LEU A 292 -0.31 17.66 5.33
C LEU A 292 0.75 18.40 6.13
N PHE A 293 1.23 17.81 7.24
CA PHE A 293 2.13 18.51 8.16
C PHE A 293 3.53 18.74 7.59
N ILE A 294 4.06 17.84 6.76
CA ILE A 294 5.30 18.09 6.02
C ILE A 294 5.13 19.29 5.09
N SER A 295 4.02 19.36 4.34
CA SER A 295 3.81 20.43 3.35
C SER A 295 3.56 21.79 4.01
N ILE A 296 2.77 21.87 5.08
CA ILE A 296 2.48 23.16 5.74
C ILE A 296 3.66 23.68 6.56
N ASN A 297 4.55 22.82 7.07
CA ASN A 297 5.80 23.24 7.71
C ASN A 297 6.92 23.56 6.68
N ASN A 298 6.75 23.16 5.41
CA ASN A 298 7.69 23.43 4.32
C ASN A 298 6.94 23.97 3.09
N PRO A 299 6.32 25.17 3.16
CA PRO A 299 5.37 25.65 2.16
C PRO A 299 5.97 25.92 0.78
N ASP A 300 7.30 26.02 0.68
CA ASP A 300 8.04 26.20 -0.57
C ASP A 300 8.60 24.87 -1.13
N MET A 301 8.34 23.73 -0.48
CA MET A 301 8.94 22.45 -0.88
C MET A 301 8.12 21.73 -1.95
N PHE A 302 6.78 21.72 -1.87
CA PHE A 302 5.91 20.94 -2.73
C PHE A 302 4.93 21.82 -3.50
N GLY A 303 4.82 21.58 -4.81
CA GLY A 303 3.80 22.20 -5.65
C GLY A 303 2.48 21.44 -5.64
N TYR A 304 2.49 20.17 -5.27
CA TYR A 304 1.33 19.28 -5.31
C TYR A 304 1.22 18.53 -3.98
N VAL A 305 0.04 18.57 -3.37
CA VAL A 305 -0.27 17.91 -2.09
C VAL A 305 -1.52 17.08 -2.25
N GLY A 306 -1.48 15.80 -1.88
CA GLY A 306 -2.60 14.87 -1.93
C GLY A 306 -2.89 14.24 -0.56
N LEU A 307 -4.14 14.33 -0.12
CA LEU A 307 -4.63 13.79 1.14
C LEU A 307 -5.62 12.65 0.83
N PHE A 308 -5.19 11.40 1.03
CA PHE A 308 -5.99 10.20 0.74
C PHE A 308 -6.54 9.64 2.05
N SER A 309 -7.82 9.84 2.33
CA SER A 309 -8.41 9.46 3.63
C SER A 309 -7.54 9.90 4.81
N ALA A 310 -7.09 11.15 4.81
CA ALA A 310 -6.05 11.63 5.71
C ALA A 310 -6.53 11.76 7.16
N ALA A 311 -5.70 11.36 8.11
CA ALA A 311 -5.96 11.45 9.56
C ALA A 311 -5.66 12.86 10.10
N VAL A 312 -6.21 13.90 9.48
CA VAL A 312 -5.84 15.32 9.63
C VAL A 312 -5.83 15.89 11.04
N ASP A 313 -6.58 15.28 11.97
CA ASP A 313 -6.71 15.74 13.36
C ASP A 313 -6.31 14.66 14.39
N GLN A 314 -5.59 13.62 13.95
CA GLN A 314 -5.24 12.46 14.79
C GLN A 314 -3.83 12.54 15.40
N GLN A 315 -3.36 13.77 15.67
CA GLN A 315 -2.06 13.93 16.33
C GLN A 315 -2.01 13.18 17.67
N GLN A 316 -0.93 12.46 17.91
CA GLN A 316 -0.67 11.90 19.23
C GLN A 316 -0.14 12.99 20.15
N LYS A 317 -0.54 12.94 21.42
CA LYS A 317 0.13 13.74 22.45
C LYS A 317 1.53 13.14 22.60
N GLY A 318 2.51 13.80 21.99
CA GLY A 318 3.90 13.38 22.07
C GLY A 318 4.36 13.28 23.52
N GLY A 319 5.24 12.30 23.79
CA GLY A 319 6.02 12.29 25.01
C GLY A 319 6.99 13.49 25.07
N ALA A 320 7.80 13.57 26.10
CA ALA A 320 8.76 14.67 26.32
C ALA A 320 9.79 14.87 25.17
N GLU A 321 9.91 13.89 24.28
CA GLU A 321 10.82 13.90 23.11
C GLU A 321 10.12 14.20 21.77
N GLY A 322 8.82 14.45 21.75
CA GLY A 322 8.07 14.76 20.53
C GLY A 322 8.33 16.18 20.01
N HIS A 323 7.87 16.45 18.79
CA HIS A 323 7.95 17.75 18.12
C HIS A 323 6.56 18.40 18.00
N PRO A 324 5.93 18.83 19.13
CA PRO A 324 4.57 19.37 19.10
C PRO A 324 4.45 20.66 18.26
N GLU A 325 5.53 21.39 18.06
CA GLU A 325 5.60 22.58 17.20
C GLU A 325 5.29 22.27 15.72
N VAL A 326 5.49 21.03 15.28
CA VAL A 326 5.12 20.58 13.93
C VAL A 326 3.61 20.73 13.74
N TYR A 327 2.82 20.45 14.76
CA TYR A 327 1.36 20.42 14.73
C TYR A 327 0.70 21.71 15.21
N ALA A 328 1.48 22.58 15.90
CA ALA A 328 0.98 23.87 16.36
C ALA A 328 0.60 24.77 15.18
N ASP A 329 -0.39 25.65 15.40
CA ASP A 329 -0.80 26.69 14.47
C ASP A 329 -1.17 26.15 13.07
N ARG A 330 -1.78 24.94 13.01
CA ARG A 330 -2.13 24.23 11.77
C ARG A 330 -2.82 25.15 10.75
N ASP A 331 -3.83 25.86 11.16
CA ASP A 331 -4.65 26.68 10.27
C ASP A 331 -3.84 27.85 9.68
N GLN A 332 -3.02 28.51 10.49
CA GLN A 332 -2.11 29.57 10.02
C GLN A 332 -1.05 29.03 9.04
N LYS A 333 -0.53 27.82 9.30
CA LYS A 333 0.41 27.14 8.40
C LYS A 333 -0.25 26.72 7.10
N ILE A 334 -1.52 26.32 7.11
CA ILE A 334 -2.30 26.06 5.90
C ILE A 334 -2.44 27.36 5.09
N ASP A 335 -2.83 28.47 5.71
CA ASP A 335 -2.94 29.78 5.05
C ASP A 335 -1.56 30.19 4.42
N CYS A 336 -0.46 29.94 5.13
CA CYS A 336 0.89 30.17 4.64
C CYS A 336 1.17 29.29 3.39
N LEU A 337 0.85 28.00 3.41
CA LEU A 337 1.01 27.12 2.25
C LEU A 337 0.24 27.65 1.03
N PHE A 338 -1.03 28.05 1.22
CA PHE A 338 -1.84 28.57 0.14
C PHE A 338 -1.37 29.95 -0.38
N SER A 339 -0.78 30.80 0.47
CA SER A 339 -0.14 32.04 0.06
C SER A 339 1.06 31.83 -0.89
N LYS A 340 1.66 30.63 -0.85
CA LYS A 340 2.74 30.20 -1.74
C LYS A 340 2.24 29.53 -3.04
N ASN A 341 0.94 29.59 -3.31
CA ASN A 341 0.28 29.12 -4.54
C ASN A 341 0.66 27.67 -4.89
N PRO A 342 0.23 26.65 -4.10
CA PRO A 342 0.38 25.26 -4.50
C PRO A 342 -0.36 25.05 -5.83
N LYS A 343 0.24 24.31 -6.76
CA LYS A 343 -0.38 23.99 -8.05
C LYS A 343 -1.59 23.07 -7.90
N LEU A 344 -1.56 22.18 -6.90
CA LEU A 344 -2.65 21.26 -6.59
C LEU A 344 -2.68 20.99 -5.09
N PHE A 345 -3.85 21.16 -4.48
CA PHE A 345 -4.19 20.59 -3.18
C PHE A 345 -5.40 19.67 -3.41
N TRP A 346 -5.24 18.39 -3.11
CA TRP A 346 -6.22 17.37 -3.48
C TRP A 346 -6.63 16.54 -2.27
N ILE A 347 -7.93 16.26 -2.14
CA ILE A 347 -8.50 15.51 -1.01
C ILE A 347 -9.40 14.40 -1.58
N GLY A 348 -9.14 13.15 -1.20
CA GLY A 348 -10.01 12.01 -1.47
C GLY A 348 -10.44 11.31 -0.21
N ILE A 349 -11.74 10.96 -0.12
CA ILE A 349 -12.30 10.27 1.05
C ILE A 349 -13.48 9.39 0.65
N GLY A 350 -13.62 8.23 1.31
CA GLY A 350 -14.79 7.36 1.16
C GLY A 350 -15.97 7.84 2.02
N LYS A 351 -17.21 7.70 1.51
CA LYS A 351 -18.44 8.13 2.20
C LYS A 351 -18.63 7.50 3.59
N THR A 352 -18.15 6.25 3.76
CA THR A 352 -18.27 5.53 5.03
C THR A 352 -16.93 5.41 5.77
N ASP A 353 -15.93 6.21 5.36
CA ASP A 353 -14.64 6.29 6.04
C ASP A 353 -14.81 6.91 7.43
N PHE A 354 -14.22 6.31 8.46
CA PHE A 354 -14.32 6.84 9.83
C PHE A 354 -13.65 8.21 9.98
N LEU A 355 -12.78 8.62 9.06
CA LEU A 355 -12.16 9.95 8.99
C LEU A 355 -12.96 10.95 8.14
N PHE A 356 -14.14 10.56 7.64
CA PHE A 356 -14.96 11.40 6.77
C PHE A 356 -15.28 12.76 7.39
N LYS A 357 -15.68 12.76 8.67
CA LYS A 357 -15.99 14.01 9.39
C LYS A 357 -14.76 14.93 9.46
N ASN A 358 -13.60 14.40 9.87
CA ASN A 358 -12.37 15.19 10.01
C ASN A 358 -11.93 15.83 8.69
N ASN A 359 -12.05 15.08 7.58
CA ASN A 359 -11.74 15.61 6.25
C ASN A 359 -12.75 16.69 5.81
N ASN A 360 -14.04 16.57 6.17
CA ASN A 360 -15.04 17.60 5.90
C ASN A 360 -14.81 18.84 6.75
N ASP A 361 -14.39 18.70 8.00
CA ASP A 361 -14.04 19.85 8.86
C ASP A 361 -12.84 20.63 8.25
N LEU A 362 -11.80 19.92 7.73
CA LEU A 362 -10.72 20.56 6.99
C LEU A 362 -11.23 21.27 5.72
N ARG A 363 -12.09 20.62 4.92
CA ARG A 363 -12.68 21.24 3.72
C ARG A 363 -13.47 22.50 4.07
N SER A 364 -14.29 22.46 5.14
CA SER A 364 -15.03 23.62 5.61
C SER A 364 -14.12 24.78 5.98
N TYR A 365 -12.96 24.49 6.59
CA TYR A 365 -11.94 25.50 6.85
C TYR A 365 -11.40 26.10 5.55
N LEU A 366 -10.99 25.25 4.59
CA LEU A 366 -10.46 25.70 3.29
C LEU A 366 -11.49 26.55 2.53
N ASP A 367 -12.76 26.15 2.54
CA ASP A 367 -13.87 26.90 1.92
C ASP A 367 -14.05 28.29 2.57
N SER A 368 -13.97 28.36 3.91
CA SER A 368 -14.09 29.61 4.68
C SER A 368 -13.00 30.64 4.33
N LYS A 369 -11.83 30.14 3.87
CA LYS A 369 -10.68 30.94 3.45
C LYS A 369 -10.59 31.15 1.94
N ASN A 370 -11.52 30.61 1.15
CA ASN A 370 -11.50 30.57 -0.29
C ASN A 370 -10.23 29.88 -0.86
N HIS A 371 -9.64 28.93 -0.14
CA HIS A 371 -8.54 28.13 -0.60
C HIS A 371 -9.00 27.10 -1.64
N LYS A 372 -8.35 27.07 -2.79
CA LYS A 372 -8.73 26.19 -3.90
C LYS A 372 -8.17 24.77 -3.68
N TYR A 373 -9.03 23.78 -3.75
CA TYR A 373 -8.64 22.36 -3.70
C TYR A 373 -9.50 21.54 -4.67
N THR A 374 -9.00 20.36 -5.02
CA THR A 374 -9.77 19.34 -5.74
C THR A 374 -10.27 18.32 -4.76
N TYR A 375 -11.53 17.89 -4.89
CA TYR A 375 -12.16 16.91 -4.00
C TYR A 375 -12.70 15.73 -4.78
N LEU A 376 -12.45 14.53 -4.29
CA LEU A 376 -13.03 13.29 -4.77
C LEU A 376 -13.65 12.52 -3.62
N GLU A 377 -14.95 12.24 -3.71
CA GLU A 377 -15.68 11.36 -2.82
C GLU A 377 -15.92 10.03 -3.51
N THR A 378 -15.62 8.92 -2.83
CA THR A 378 -15.85 7.57 -3.34
C THR A 378 -16.83 6.81 -2.46
N ASP A 379 -17.42 5.75 -2.99
CA ASP A 379 -18.14 4.79 -2.17
C ASP A 379 -17.17 3.97 -1.31
N GLY A 380 -17.69 3.47 -0.17
CA GLY A 380 -16.90 2.66 0.77
C GLY A 380 -16.15 3.49 1.81
N GLY A 381 -15.34 2.81 2.58
CA GLY A 381 -14.65 3.33 3.76
C GLY A 381 -13.13 3.42 3.60
N HIS A 382 -12.43 3.15 4.69
CA HIS A 382 -10.98 3.25 4.86
C HIS A 382 -10.28 2.01 4.32
N ILE A 383 -10.19 1.87 2.98
CA ILE A 383 -9.78 0.63 2.30
C ILE A 383 -8.85 0.87 1.12
N TRP A 384 -7.99 -0.12 0.81
CA TRP A 384 -7.03 -0.07 -0.27
C TRP A 384 -7.65 0.17 -1.66
N ARG A 385 -8.86 -0.33 -1.91
CA ARG A 385 -9.60 -0.03 -3.15
C ARG A 385 -9.71 1.48 -3.39
N ASN A 386 -10.10 2.24 -2.37
CA ASN A 386 -10.25 3.70 -2.48
C ASN A 386 -8.89 4.37 -2.71
N TRP A 387 -7.84 3.94 -2.02
CA TRP A 387 -6.51 4.53 -2.17
C TRP A 387 -5.88 4.24 -3.53
N ARG A 388 -6.12 3.06 -4.13
CA ARG A 388 -5.77 2.80 -5.53
C ARG A 388 -6.51 3.73 -6.48
N ILE A 389 -7.82 3.97 -6.26
CA ILE A 389 -8.59 4.95 -7.04
C ILE A 389 -7.96 6.34 -6.90
N TYR A 390 -7.64 6.79 -5.68
CA TYR A 390 -7.03 8.11 -5.46
C TYR A 390 -5.68 8.24 -6.15
N LEU A 391 -4.87 7.21 -6.13
CA LEU A 391 -3.60 7.22 -6.86
C LEU A 391 -3.81 7.33 -8.38
N THR A 392 -4.80 6.62 -8.95
CA THR A 392 -5.10 6.69 -10.39
C THR A 392 -5.66 8.04 -10.81
N GLU A 393 -6.41 8.72 -9.94
CA GLU A 393 -7.00 10.03 -10.23
C GLU A 393 -6.03 11.20 -9.96
N PHE A 394 -5.21 11.10 -8.93
CA PHE A 394 -4.26 12.14 -8.54
C PHE A 394 -3.04 12.19 -9.47
N THR A 395 -2.46 11.03 -9.82
CA THR A 395 -1.22 10.96 -10.60
C THR A 395 -1.30 11.68 -11.96
N PRO A 396 -2.40 11.59 -12.74
CA PRO A 396 -2.56 12.32 -13.99
C PRO A 396 -2.56 13.84 -13.88
N LEU A 397 -2.77 14.39 -12.69
CA LEU A 397 -2.82 15.83 -12.45
C LEU A 397 -1.44 16.42 -12.14
N LEU A 398 -0.43 15.57 -11.91
CA LEU A 398 0.90 15.99 -11.48
C LEU A 398 1.75 16.51 -12.65
N PHE A 399 2.52 17.57 -12.39
CA PHE A 399 3.62 18.08 -13.22
C PHE A 399 3.21 18.58 -14.62
N LYS A 400 1.95 18.95 -14.77
CA LYS A 400 1.40 19.60 -15.98
C LYS A 400 1.61 21.09 -15.98
#